data_1a214b6d00eb4d83804bb6010360b212
#
_entry.id   1a214b6d00eb4d83804bb6010360b212
#
_cell.length_a   1.000
_cell.length_b   1.000
_cell.length_c   1.000
_cell.angle_alpha   90.00
_cell.angle_beta   90.00
_cell.angle_gamma   90.00
#
_symmetry.space_group_name_H-M   'P 1'
#
loop_
_entity.id
_entity.type
_entity.pdbx_description
1 polymer ?
#
loop_
_entity_poly.entity_id
_entity_poly.type
_entity_poly.pdbx_seq_one_letter_code
_entity_poly.pdbx_strand_id
1 'polypeptide(L)'
;MLTFLVVIGASFAIMASILTGMVSSTLYQQRTRQATRSLEQLASSAAPFLASAQMDSLSELLTAQAGELGGRLLAVDMDGSVQADTFGARSGQRLSIPETVAVLLHGEKSAFGIHRVDSESGVSYVAVASAVMEVSGKTRGALVLSLPVDELQSALETVKRQLMTVFLIVAGAAMAAALMLSGMLTRPVKALTQTIRRMGKGDLSARVNVRTSGELKELAESYNAMAEQIEHLDRSRSQFVANASHELKTPLATMKLLLENMLYQPDMPQELRTEFMQDINHEIDRLSGIITDLLTLTQMDSHSSPLRVTKVDLSALTEETVHTLQIAAEQKGQTLAADIAPGITLEGDSGKLMQVFYNLTDNAIKYTPENGHIAVRLAQSGANVLFAVTDDGIGIPEEDQKHIFERFYRVDKARSRATGGTGLGLSIVRQLAAMHGGT
;
A
#
# COMPACT_ATOMS: atom_id res chain seq x y z
N MET A 1 8.83 -0.48 14.94
CA MET A 1 8.25 -0.58 16.28
C MET A 1 9.25 -0.17 17.38
N LEU A 2 10.44 -0.77 17.44
CA LEU A 2 11.46 -0.41 18.43
C LEU A 2 11.82 1.08 18.39
N THR A 3 12.00 1.66 17.23
CA THR A 3 12.30 3.08 17.01
C THR A 3 11.22 4.02 17.58
N PHE A 4 9.94 3.69 17.41
CA PHE A 4 8.84 4.48 17.97
C PHE A 4 8.84 4.48 19.50
N LEU A 5 9.08 3.32 20.12
CA LEU A 5 9.17 3.20 21.57
C LEU A 5 10.36 3.99 22.13
N VAL A 6 11.50 3.94 21.45
CA VAL A 6 12.69 4.73 21.83
C VAL A 6 12.41 6.22 21.74
N VAL A 7 11.76 6.68 20.66
CA VAL A 7 11.41 8.11 20.50
C VAL A 7 10.40 8.57 21.56
N ILE A 8 9.35 7.79 21.84
CA ILE A 8 8.36 8.10 22.89
C ILE A 8 9.06 8.13 24.26
N GLY A 9 9.89 7.14 24.57
CA GLY A 9 10.63 7.08 25.83
C GLY A 9 11.60 8.25 26.02
N ALA A 10 12.35 8.60 24.98
CA ALA A 10 13.27 9.73 25.01
C ALA A 10 12.54 11.08 25.16
N SER A 11 11.46 11.28 24.40
CA SER A 11 10.65 12.50 24.48
C SER A 11 10.02 12.67 25.85
N PHE A 12 9.53 11.58 26.45
CA PHE A 12 8.97 11.60 27.79
C PHE A 12 10.03 11.88 28.85
N ALA A 13 11.21 11.26 28.76
CA ALA A 13 12.31 11.47 29.70
C ALA A 13 12.76 12.94 29.70
N ILE A 14 12.88 13.54 28.52
CA ILE A 14 13.22 14.97 28.37
C ILE A 14 12.11 15.84 29.00
N MET A 15 10.85 15.58 28.67
CA MET A 15 9.73 16.35 29.20
C MET A 15 9.61 16.20 30.72
N ALA A 16 9.76 15.00 31.26
CA ALA A 16 9.73 14.75 32.71
C ALA A 16 10.88 15.46 33.44
N SER A 17 12.07 15.48 32.86
CA SER A 17 13.22 16.22 33.38
C SER A 17 12.99 17.73 33.44
N ILE A 18 12.49 18.30 32.34
CA ILE A 18 12.17 19.73 32.25
C ILE A 18 11.07 20.11 33.25
N LEU A 19 9.98 19.34 33.28
CA LEU A 19 8.84 19.61 34.17
C LEU A 19 9.23 19.48 35.65
N THR A 20 9.98 18.45 36.01
CA THR A 20 10.48 18.27 37.38
C THR A 20 11.42 19.41 37.78
N GLY A 21 12.31 19.82 36.88
CA GLY A 21 13.19 20.97 37.09
C GLY A 21 12.43 22.28 37.28
N MET A 22 11.42 22.53 36.45
CA MET A 22 10.59 23.73 36.50
C MET A 22 9.76 23.79 37.79
N VAL A 23 9.09 22.67 38.17
CA VAL A 23 8.31 22.58 39.42
C VAL A 23 9.23 22.76 40.61
N SER A 24 10.37 22.07 40.65
CA SER A 24 11.38 22.20 41.72
C SER A 24 11.83 23.65 41.84
N SER A 25 12.28 24.29 40.78
CA SER A 25 12.78 25.67 40.83
C SER A 25 11.69 26.67 41.29
N THR A 26 10.44 26.48 40.84
CA THR A 26 9.30 27.33 41.22
C THR A 26 9.01 27.18 42.72
N LEU A 27 8.94 25.95 43.23
CA LEU A 27 8.64 25.69 44.63
C LEU A 27 9.79 26.24 45.54
N TYR A 28 11.05 26.02 45.14
CA TYR A 28 12.18 26.56 45.86
C TYR A 28 12.17 28.10 45.86
N GLN A 29 11.96 28.74 44.72
CA GLN A 29 11.92 30.23 44.66
C GLN A 29 10.75 30.78 45.49
N GLN A 30 9.58 30.16 45.47
CA GLN A 30 8.45 30.59 46.27
C GLN A 30 8.74 30.51 47.77
N ARG A 31 9.30 29.37 48.23
CA ARG A 31 9.70 29.17 49.65
C ARG A 31 10.75 30.16 50.05
N THR A 32 11.80 30.34 49.24
CA THR A 32 12.87 31.30 49.48
C THR A 32 12.34 32.71 49.67
N ARG A 33 11.54 33.21 48.74
CA ARG A 33 10.95 34.57 48.81
C ARG A 33 10.07 34.76 50.05
N GLN A 34 9.27 33.78 50.38
CA GLN A 34 8.40 33.83 51.56
C GLN A 34 9.24 33.84 52.86
N ALA A 35 10.18 32.90 53.00
CA ALA A 35 11.06 32.82 54.20
C ALA A 35 11.89 34.08 54.38
N THR A 36 12.51 34.60 53.31
CA THR A 36 13.33 35.80 53.36
C THR A 36 12.54 37.03 53.75
N ARG A 37 11.37 37.24 53.16
CA ARG A 37 10.50 38.42 53.49
C ARG A 37 10.00 38.39 54.93
N SER A 38 9.55 37.24 55.40
CA SER A 38 9.06 37.06 56.78
C SER A 38 10.23 37.26 57.76
N LEU A 39 11.42 36.78 57.40
CA LEU A 39 12.62 36.93 58.23
C LEU A 39 13.11 38.40 58.29
N GLU A 40 13.11 39.13 57.17
CA GLU A 40 13.48 40.55 57.13
C GLU A 40 12.56 41.41 57.99
N GLN A 41 11.25 41.14 57.95
CA GLN A 41 10.27 41.85 58.81
C GLN A 41 10.53 41.53 60.29
N LEU A 42 10.74 40.29 60.61
CA LEU A 42 11.04 39.88 61.98
C LEU A 42 12.39 40.42 62.47
N ALA A 43 13.43 40.41 61.59
CA ALA A 43 14.74 40.96 61.92
C ALA A 43 14.69 42.46 62.28
N SER A 44 13.85 43.23 61.53
CA SER A 44 13.64 44.66 61.86
C SER A 44 12.98 44.88 63.23
N SER A 45 12.06 43.98 63.61
CA SER A 45 11.35 44.00 64.91
C SER A 45 12.22 43.50 66.05
N ALA A 46 13.13 42.55 65.79
CA ALA A 46 14.02 41.94 66.75
C ALA A 46 15.30 42.76 67.03
N ALA A 47 15.75 43.55 66.06
CA ALA A 47 17.02 44.32 66.14
C ALA A 47 17.10 45.26 67.34
N PRO A 48 16.04 45.99 67.74
CA PRO A 48 16.10 46.86 68.95
C PRO A 48 16.38 46.09 70.23
N PHE A 49 15.82 44.86 70.36
CA PHE A 49 16.03 44.03 71.58
C PHE A 49 17.46 43.54 71.66
N LEU A 50 18.06 43.13 70.52
CA LEU A 50 19.46 42.73 70.47
C LEU A 50 20.39 43.94 70.82
N ALA A 51 20.09 45.13 70.28
CA ALA A 51 20.88 46.33 70.51
C ALA A 51 20.83 46.84 71.98
N SER A 52 19.70 46.63 72.69
CA SER A 52 19.52 47.01 74.08
C SER A 52 19.85 45.86 75.07
N ALA A 53 20.39 44.77 74.60
CA ALA A 53 20.71 43.57 75.38
C ALA A 53 19.49 42.99 76.16
N GLN A 54 18.27 43.17 75.69
CA GLN A 54 17.04 42.64 76.27
C GLN A 54 16.81 41.21 75.77
N MET A 55 17.61 40.27 76.23
CA MET A 55 17.63 38.91 75.68
C MET A 55 16.37 38.08 76.00
N ASP A 56 15.75 38.33 77.13
CA ASP A 56 14.48 37.64 77.50
C ASP A 56 13.34 38.05 76.54
N SER A 57 13.18 39.36 76.24
CA SER A 57 12.19 39.84 75.28
C SER A 57 12.50 39.41 73.87
N LEU A 58 13.77 39.33 73.48
CA LEU A 58 14.20 38.82 72.19
C LEU A 58 13.83 37.30 72.07
N SER A 59 14.10 36.51 73.07
CA SER A 59 13.80 35.10 73.13
C SER A 59 12.30 34.81 73.05
N GLU A 60 11.50 35.63 73.78
CA GLU A 60 10.05 35.53 73.78
C GLU A 60 9.47 35.84 72.38
N LEU A 61 9.92 36.93 71.78
CA LEU A 61 9.54 37.32 70.42
C LEU A 61 9.88 36.22 69.39
N LEU A 62 11.10 35.68 69.44
CA LEU A 62 11.54 34.64 68.50
C LEU A 62 10.76 33.33 68.74
N THR A 63 10.50 32.96 69.97
CA THR A 63 9.75 31.72 70.27
C THR A 63 8.29 31.82 69.80
N ALA A 64 7.65 33.00 69.96
CA ALA A 64 6.30 33.22 69.47
C ALA A 64 6.24 33.12 67.93
N GLN A 65 7.23 33.65 67.20
CA GLN A 65 7.26 33.69 65.74
C GLN A 65 7.80 32.35 65.13
N ALA A 66 8.61 31.58 65.85
CA ALA A 66 9.12 30.32 65.37
C ALA A 66 8.02 29.30 65.03
N GLY A 67 6.92 29.28 65.84
CA GLY A 67 5.76 28.45 65.57
C GLY A 67 5.02 28.82 64.29
N GLU A 68 4.85 30.12 64.02
CA GLU A 68 4.18 30.60 62.79
C GLU A 68 5.01 30.33 61.53
N LEU A 69 6.35 30.47 61.65
CA LEU A 69 7.25 30.26 60.54
C LEU A 69 7.59 28.76 60.32
N GLY A 70 7.22 27.91 61.24
CA GLY A 70 7.44 26.48 61.19
C GLY A 70 8.92 26.08 61.22
N GLY A 71 9.76 26.88 61.86
CA GLY A 71 11.20 26.68 61.83
C GLY A 71 11.90 27.14 63.14
N ARG A 72 13.21 26.92 63.18
CA ARG A 72 14.09 27.37 64.28
C ARG A 72 14.65 28.75 63.98
N LEU A 73 14.52 29.67 64.89
CA LEU A 73 15.06 31.01 64.84
C LEU A 73 16.27 31.14 65.76
N LEU A 74 17.33 31.77 65.25
CA LEU A 74 18.54 32.11 65.99
C LEU A 74 18.86 33.58 65.74
N ALA A 75 19.16 34.35 66.81
CA ALA A 75 19.73 35.67 66.72
C ALA A 75 21.22 35.58 66.98
N VAL A 76 22.03 36.12 66.07
CA VAL A 76 23.50 36.15 66.23
C VAL A 76 23.98 37.61 66.27
N ASP A 77 25.02 37.87 67.03
CA ASP A 77 25.70 39.19 67.06
C ASP A 77 26.65 39.38 65.87
N MET A 78 27.40 40.49 65.88
CA MET A 78 28.39 40.80 64.85
C MET A 78 29.54 39.82 64.74
N ASP A 79 29.86 39.14 65.84
CA ASP A 79 30.91 38.12 65.89
C ASP A 79 30.40 36.70 65.50
N GLY A 80 29.13 36.60 65.17
CA GLY A 80 28.46 35.37 64.84
C GLY A 80 28.08 34.50 66.06
N SER A 81 28.19 35.03 67.28
CA SER A 81 27.77 34.33 68.48
C SER A 81 26.25 34.33 68.66
N VAL A 82 25.67 33.16 68.94
CA VAL A 82 24.24 32.97 69.11
C VAL A 82 23.83 33.56 70.45
N GLN A 83 23.03 34.64 70.36
CA GLN A 83 22.52 35.40 71.51
C GLN A 83 21.14 34.83 71.98
N ALA A 84 20.33 34.41 71.05
CA ALA A 84 19.03 33.76 71.34
C ALA A 84 18.79 32.59 70.36
N ASP A 85 18.22 31.53 70.83
CA ASP A 85 17.90 30.31 70.06
C ASP A 85 16.60 29.70 70.59
N THR A 86 15.62 29.60 69.70
CA THR A 86 14.27 29.06 70.05
C THR A 86 14.31 27.62 70.57
N PHE A 87 15.37 26.86 70.26
CA PHE A 87 15.52 25.48 70.81
C PHE A 87 16.57 25.44 71.95
N GLY A 88 17.21 26.52 72.32
CA GLY A 88 18.11 26.62 73.42
C GLY A 88 19.46 25.89 73.27
N ALA A 89 19.63 25.12 72.22
CA ALA A 89 20.75 24.17 72.05
C ALA A 89 22.10 24.82 71.67
N ARG A 90 22.10 26.07 71.13
CA ARG A 90 23.32 26.72 70.61
C ARG A 90 23.62 28.08 71.20
N SER A 91 22.95 28.48 72.26
CA SER A 91 23.21 29.79 72.92
C SER A 91 24.68 29.88 73.36
N GLY A 92 25.34 30.97 72.99
CA GLY A 92 26.73 31.22 73.25
C GLY A 92 27.74 30.52 72.27
N GLN A 93 27.24 29.66 71.34
CA GLN A 93 28.07 29.06 70.30
C GLN A 93 28.23 30.03 69.11
N ARG A 94 29.38 29.94 68.42
CA ARG A 94 29.60 30.69 67.18
C ARG A 94 28.97 29.97 65.97
N LEU A 95 28.09 30.69 65.26
CA LEU A 95 27.47 30.17 64.06
C LEU A 95 28.16 30.76 62.83
N SER A 96 28.83 29.88 62.05
CA SER A 96 29.53 30.28 60.83
C SER A 96 28.96 29.49 59.66
N ILE A 97 27.84 29.95 59.16
CA ILE A 97 27.20 29.42 57.95
C ILE A 97 27.27 30.45 56.83
N PRO A 98 27.34 30.04 55.55
CA PRO A 98 27.51 30.96 54.41
C PRO A 98 26.54 32.10 54.39
N GLU A 99 25.28 31.89 54.74
CA GLU A 99 24.20 32.90 54.73
C GLU A 99 24.42 33.94 55.84
N THR A 100 24.89 33.56 56.99
CA THR A 100 25.21 34.49 58.08
C THR A 100 26.44 35.31 57.73
N VAL A 101 27.44 34.68 57.12
CA VAL A 101 28.66 35.37 56.65
C VAL A 101 28.34 36.38 55.57
N ALA A 102 27.44 36.05 54.59
CA ALA A 102 26.98 36.95 53.55
C ALA A 102 26.32 38.21 54.13
N VAL A 103 25.50 38.04 55.15
CA VAL A 103 24.81 39.15 55.81
C VAL A 103 25.73 39.98 56.67
N LEU A 104 26.57 39.37 57.55
CA LEU A 104 27.41 40.05 58.51
C LEU A 104 28.68 40.66 57.92
N LEU A 105 29.33 39.96 56.99
CA LEU A 105 30.61 40.40 56.45
C LEU A 105 30.53 41.02 55.07
N HIS A 106 29.61 40.55 54.20
CA HIS A 106 29.46 41.05 52.82
C HIS A 106 28.39 42.15 52.73
N GLY A 107 27.64 42.42 53.82
CA GLY A 107 26.63 43.50 53.86
C GLY A 107 25.38 43.23 53.07
N GLU A 108 25.06 41.98 52.78
CA GLU A 108 23.83 41.60 52.13
C GLU A 108 22.65 41.82 53.10
N LYS A 109 21.50 42.30 52.61
CA LYS A 109 20.32 42.48 53.45
C LYS A 109 19.72 41.15 53.91
N SER A 110 19.79 40.16 53.06
CA SER A 110 19.38 38.79 53.37
C SER A 110 20.09 37.79 52.46
N ALA A 111 20.32 36.59 52.93
CA ALA A 111 20.88 35.46 52.20
C ALA A 111 20.07 34.20 52.47
N PHE A 112 20.06 33.30 51.51
CA PHE A 112 19.30 32.04 51.59
C PHE A 112 20.10 30.89 50.96
N GLY A 113 20.14 29.74 51.64
CA GLY A 113 20.77 28.54 51.17
C GLY A 113 20.03 27.27 51.61
N ILE A 114 20.32 26.16 50.95
CA ILE A 114 19.81 24.87 51.36
C ILE A 114 20.97 23.95 51.67
N HIS A 115 20.99 23.42 52.85
CA HIS A 115 22.06 22.56 53.37
C HIS A 115 21.57 21.13 53.52
N ARG A 116 22.39 20.21 53.10
CA ARG A 116 22.23 18.80 53.40
C ARG A 116 22.79 18.51 54.80
N VAL A 117 21.96 17.94 55.63
CA VAL A 117 22.35 17.54 56.98
C VAL A 117 22.26 16.01 57.06
N ASP A 118 23.39 15.37 57.27
CA ASP A 118 23.43 13.93 57.49
C ASP A 118 23.20 13.68 59.01
N SER A 119 22.12 12.98 59.33
CA SER A 119 21.74 12.62 60.69
C SER A 119 21.74 11.09 60.81
N GLU A 120 21.82 10.57 62.07
CA GLU A 120 21.72 9.14 62.33
C GLU A 120 20.39 8.53 61.82
N SER A 121 19.36 9.34 61.67
CA SER A 121 18.05 8.94 61.14
C SER A 121 17.92 9.05 59.62
N GLY A 122 18.97 9.52 58.92
CA GLY A 122 18.99 9.68 57.46
C GLY A 122 19.45 11.05 57.01
N VAL A 123 19.34 11.29 55.72
CA VAL A 123 19.64 12.56 55.07
C VAL A 123 18.41 13.45 55.15
N SER A 124 18.54 14.61 55.81
CA SER A 124 17.54 15.65 55.79
C SER A 124 18.08 16.93 55.12
N TYR A 125 17.21 17.72 54.61
CA TYR A 125 17.56 18.99 54.00
C TYR A 125 16.94 20.13 54.81
N VAL A 126 17.78 21.13 55.04
CA VAL A 126 17.37 22.30 55.81
C VAL A 126 17.61 23.55 54.97
N ALA A 127 16.58 24.34 54.82
CA ALA A 127 16.68 25.66 54.24
C ALA A 127 17.06 26.69 55.34
N VAL A 128 18.07 27.44 55.05
CA VAL A 128 18.53 28.47 55.96
C VAL A 128 18.37 29.84 55.30
N ALA A 129 17.69 30.75 55.97
CA ALA A 129 17.61 32.14 55.59
C ALA A 129 18.31 33.00 56.68
N SER A 130 19.04 34.03 56.26
CA SER A 130 19.65 35.00 57.17
C SER A 130 19.26 36.40 56.78
N ALA A 131 18.88 37.25 57.72
CA ALA A 131 18.57 38.64 57.47
C ALA A 131 19.28 39.58 58.46
N VAL A 132 19.67 40.75 57.97
CA VAL A 132 20.41 41.74 58.82
C VAL A 132 19.49 42.30 59.87
N MET A 133 19.99 42.41 61.10
CA MET A 133 19.37 43.19 62.19
C MET A 133 20.07 44.53 62.29
N GLU A 134 19.32 45.59 61.95
CA GLU A 134 19.88 46.94 61.86
C GLU A 134 19.11 47.92 62.77
N VAL A 135 19.80 48.76 63.46
CA VAL A 135 19.21 49.86 64.25
C VAL A 135 19.95 51.17 63.91
N SER A 136 19.19 52.18 63.48
CA SER A 136 19.72 53.50 63.10
C SER A 136 20.87 53.45 62.09
N GLY A 137 20.78 52.59 61.08
CA GLY A 137 21.79 52.42 60.03
C GLY A 137 23.06 51.66 60.45
N LYS A 138 23.04 51.04 61.64
CA LYS A 138 24.17 50.19 62.10
C LYS A 138 23.73 48.74 62.27
N THR A 139 24.44 47.84 61.61
CA THR A 139 24.25 46.40 61.79
C THR A 139 24.57 46.01 63.23
N ARG A 140 23.69 45.29 63.86
CA ARG A 140 23.83 44.76 65.21
C ARG A 140 24.02 43.26 65.27
N GLY A 141 23.67 42.57 64.21
CA GLY A 141 23.73 41.14 64.10
C GLY A 141 22.90 40.62 62.94
N ALA A 142 22.62 39.34 62.93
CA ALA A 142 21.72 38.71 61.94
C ALA A 142 20.73 37.79 62.62
N LEU A 143 19.54 37.75 62.03
CA LEU A 143 18.50 36.79 62.40
C LEU A 143 18.56 35.59 61.39
N VAL A 144 18.59 34.40 61.89
CA VAL A 144 18.68 33.17 61.08
C VAL A 144 17.46 32.30 61.28
N LEU A 145 16.87 31.89 60.22
CA LEU A 145 15.71 30.97 60.18
C LEU A 145 16.14 29.66 59.54
N SER A 146 15.95 28.55 60.23
CA SER A 146 16.22 27.21 59.74
C SER A 146 14.92 26.45 59.60
N LEU A 147 14.58 26.02 58.36
CA LEU A 147 13.34 25.35 58.02
C LEU A 147 13.61 23.94 57.48
N PRO A 148 12.93 22.91 57.99
CA PRO A 148 12.98 21.59 57.31
C PRO A 148 12.30 21.68 55.95
N VAL A 149 12.91 21.05 54.95
CA VAL A 149 12.36 21.02 53.56
C VAL A 149 11.97 19.63 53.13
N ASP A 150 11.82 18.72 54.07
CA ASP A 150 11.43 17.30 53.79
C ASP A 150 10.04 17.19 53.12
N GLU A 151 9.11 18.05 53.48
CA GLU A 151 7.80 18.14 52.78
C GLU A 151 7.91 18.50 51.31
N LEU A 152 8.89 19.35 50.96
CA LEU A 152 9.12 19.73 49.57
C LEU A 152 9.67 18.58 48.76
N GLN A 153 10.53 17.75 49.35
CA GLN A 153 11.04 16.54 48.71
C GLN A 153 9.96 15.51 48.52
N SER A 154 9.13 15.27 49.52
CA SER A 154 7.99 14.34 49.37
C SER A 154 7.00 14.76 48.32
N ALA A 155 6.74 16.05 48.16
CA ALA A 155 5.94 16.60 47.08
C ALA A 155 6.58 16.36 45.70
N LEU A 156 7.89 16.57 45.56
CA LEU A 156 8.61 16.30 44.30
C LEU A 156 8.62 14.81 43.94
N GLU A 157 8.80 13.92 44.94
CA GLU A 157 8.70 12.47 44.70
C GLU A 157 7.31 12.04 44.29
N THR A 158 6.27 12.67 44.85
CA THR A 158 4.89 12.41 44.45
C THR A 158 4.66 12.83 42.98
N VAL A 159 5.14 14.00 42.57
CA VAL A 159 5.09 14.43 41.17
C VAL A 159 5.82 13.47 40.25
N LYS A 160 7.04 13.04 40.60
CA LYS A 160 7.81 12.05 39.84
C LYS A 160 7.04 10.74 39.69
N ARG A 161 6.43 10.24 40.74
CA ARG A 161 5.61 9.03 40.75
C ARG A 161 4.39 9.16 39.84
N GLN A 162 3.67 10.28 39.91
CA GLN A 162 2.53 10.56 39.02
C GLN A 162 2.96 10.60 37.55
N LEU A 163 4.06 11.30 37.23
CA LEU A 163 4.60 11.33 35.87
C LEU A 163 4.97 9.93 35.37
N MET A 164 5.61 9.09 36.20
CA MET A 164 5.93 7.71 35.83
C MET A 164 4.68 6.87 35.58
N THR A 165 3.63 7.04 36.37
CA THR A 165 2.36 6.35 36.18
C THR A 165 1.69 6.73 34.86
N VAL A 166 1.63 8.02 34.55
CA VAL A 166 1.10 8.52 33.26
C VAL A 166 1.92 7.98 32.09
N PHE A 167 3.26 7.97 32.22
CA PHE A 167 4.13 7.38 31.20
C PHE A 167 3.82 5.92 30.90
N LEU A 168 3.66 5.10 31.94
CA LEU A 168 3.36 3.67 31.79
C LEU A 168 2.02 3.45 31.10
N ILE A 169 1.01 4.26 31.42
CA ILE A 169 -0.31 4.19 30.76
C ILE A 169 -0.20 4.55 29.27
N VAL A 170 0.45 5.67 28.97
CA VAL A 170 0.63 6.15 27.59
C VAL A 170 1.47 5.17 26.77
N ALA A 171 2.58 4.66 27.33
CA ALA A 171 3.43 3.67 26.67
C ALA A 171 2.68 2.36 26.42
N GLY A 172 1.86 1.90 27.38
CA GLY A 172 1.00 0.71 27.20
C GLY A 172 -0.04 0.91 26.09
N ALA A 173 -0.72 2.07 26.08
CA ALA A 173 -1.69 2.41 25.04
C ALA A 173 -1.04 2.52 23.64
N ALA A 174 0.12 3.16 23.55
CA ALA A 174 0.89 3.27 22.30
C ALA A 174 1.34 1.90 21.79
N MET A 175 1.78 1.01 22.68
CA MET A 175 2.14 -0.36 22.34
C MET A 175 0.94 -1.15 21.81
N ALA A 176 -0.21 -1.07 22.49
CA ALA A 176 -1.43 -1.73 22.04
C ALA A 176 -1.88 -1.22 20.66
N ALA A 177 -1.87 0.10 20.46
CA ALA A 177 -2.20 0.73 19.19
C ALA A 177 -1.23 0.29 18.06
N ALA A 178 0.08 0.22 18.32
CA ALA A 178 1.08 -0.22 17.37
C ALA A 178 0.90 -1.69 16.97
N LEU A 179 0.55 -2.57 17.91
CA LEU A 179 0.25 -3.99 17.65
C LEU A 179 -1.02 -4.14 16.80
N MET A 180 -2.06 -3.37 17.10
CA MET A 180 -3.31 -3.36 16.35
C MET A 180 -3.10 -2.86 14.92
N LEU A 181 -2.38 -1.75 14.75
CA LEU A 181 -2.08 -1.16 13.45
C LEU A 181 -1.20 -2.09 12.59
N SER A 182 -0.22 -2.77 13.21
CA SER A 182 0.60 -3.79 12.54
C SER A 182 -0.23 -4.96 12.04
N GLY A 183 -1.24 -5.40 12.81
CA GLY A 183 -2.17 -6.45 12.38
C GLY A 183 -3.07 -6.01 11.22
N MET A 184 -3.57 -4.79 11.25
CA MET A 184 -4.51 -4.26 10.26
C MET A 184 -3.87 -3.84 8.94
N LEU A 185 -2.63 -3.33 8.96
CA LEU A 185 -1.96 -2.79 7.77
C LEU A 185 -0.83 -3.69 7.26
N THR A 186 0.08 -4.12 8.14
CA THR A 186 1.29 -4.81 7.70
C THR A 186 1.02 -6.24 7.23
N ARG A 187 0.12 -6.97 7.90
CA ARG A 187 -0.20 -8.36 7.51
C ARG A 187 -0.85 -8.46 6.14
N PRO A 188 -1.92 -7.68 5.82
CA PRO A 188 -2.52 -7.68 4.48
C PRO A 188 -1.54 -7.31 3.37
N VAL A 189 -0.74 -6.25 3.56
CA VAL A 189 0.27 -5.84 2.58
C VAL A 189 1.31 -6.94 2.34
N LYS A 190 1.75 -7.63 3.39
CA LYS A 190 2.68 -8.75 3.27
C LYS A 190 2.05 -9.93 2.53
N ALA A 191 0.78 -10.25 2.80
CA ALA A 191 0.04 -11.29 2.09
C ALA A 191 -0.09 -10.95 0.60
N LEU A 192 -0.47 -9.72 0.25
CA LEU A 192 -0.54 -9.23 -1.12
C LEU A 192 0.81 -9.36 -1.82
N THR A 193 1.89 -8.88 -1.19
CA THR A 193 3.25 -8.97 -1.75
C THR A 193 3.69 -10.42 -1.99
N GLN A 194 3.36 -11.32 -1.09
CA GLN A 194 3.68 -12.75 -1.26
C GLN A 194 2.91 -13.38 -2.41
N THR A 195 1.62 -13.05 -2.56
CA THR A 195 0.80 -13.54 -3.66
C THR A 195 1.28 -13.01 -5.02
N ILE A 196 1.62 -11.72 -5.10
CA ILE A 196 2.24 -11.12 -6.30
C ILE A 196 3.54 -11.85 -6.67
N ARG A 197 4.39 -12.17 -5.70
CA ARG A 197 5.64 -12.92 -5.93
C ARG A 197 5.39 -14.35 -6.42
N ARG A 198 4.34 -15.03 -5.93
CA ARG A 198 3.95 -16.35 -6.41
C ARG A 198 3.50 -16.29 -7.86
N MET A 199 2.66 -15.31 -8.20
CA MET A 199 2.22 -15.07 -9.57
C MET A 199 3.41 -14.81 -10.52
N GLY A 200 4.39 -13.98 -10.11
CA GLY A 200 5.62 -13.74 -10.88
C GLY A 200 6.52 -14.98 -11.05
N LYS A 201 6.30 -16.03 -10.27
CA LYS A 201 6.97 -17.35 -10.42
C LYS A 201 6.15 -18.35 -11.23
N GLY A 202 5.03 -17.93 -11.82
CA GLY A 202 4.20 -18.77 -12.69
C GLY A 202 2.95 -19.36 -12.01
N ASP A 203 2.70 -19.09 -10.73
CA ASP A 203 1.47 -19.53 -10.06
C ASP A 203 0.34 -18.51 -10.35
N LEU A 204 -0.23 -18.62 -11.54
CA LEU A 204 -1.28 -17.71 -12.02
C LEU A 204 -2.63 -17.90 -11.29
N SER A 205 -2.79 -19.03 -10.57
CA SER A 205 -3.99 -19.29 -9.77
C SER A 205 -3.97 -18.60 -8.40
N ALA A 206 -2.84 -18.02 -7.99
CA ALA A 206 -2.70 -17.36 -6.71
C ALA A 206 -3.64 -16.17 -6.59
N ARG A 207 -4.49 -16.17 -5.56
CA ARG A 207 -5.43 -15.08 -5.25
C ARG A 207 -5.16 -14.53 -3.86
N VAL A 208 -5.45 -13.25 -3.70
CA VAL A 208 -5.37 -12.57 -2.40
C VAL A 208 -6.72 -12.68 -1.72
N ASN A 209 -6.74 -13.31 -0.55
CA ASN A 209 -7.91 -13.33 0.31
C ASN A 209 -7.63 -12.41 1.51
N VAL A 210 -7.97 -11.13 1.36
CA VAL A 210 -7.77 -10.13 2.41
C VAL A 210 -9.13 -9.74 2.96
N ARG A 211 -9.34 -10.01 4.26
CA ARG A 211 -10.51 -9.58 5.00
C ARG A 211 -10.27 -8.18 5.58
N THR A 212 -10.08 -7.20 4.70
CA THR A 212 -9.92 -5.78 5.06
C THR A 212 -11.01 -4.95 4.43
N SER A 213 -11.19 -3.73 4.92
CA SER A 213 -12.08 -2.71 4.35
C SER A 213 -11.24 -1.55 3.80
N GLY A 214 -11.87 -0.69 2.99
CA GLY A 214 -11.22 0.48 2.41
C GLY A 214 -10.29 0.16 1.25
N GLU A 215 -9.26 0.99 1.06
CA GLU A 215 -8.36 0.98 -0.09
C GLU A 215 -7.57 -0.33 -0.26
N LEU A 216 -7.29 -1.03 0.84
CA LEU A 216 -6.62 -2.33 0.76
C LEU A 216 -7.52 -3.43 0.19
N LYS A 217 -8.82 -3.34 0.40
CA LYS A 217 -9.80 -4.25 -0.21
C LYS A 217 -9.87 -3.99 -1.72
N GLU A 218 -10.02 -2.73 -2.12
CA GLU A 218 -10.06 -2.33 -3.54
C GLU A 218 -8.78 -2.77 -4.29
N LEU A 219 -7.62 -2.59 -3.66
CA LEU A 219 -6.34 -3.05 -4.22
C LEU A 219 -6.30 -4.58 -4.39
N ALA A 220 -6.81 -5.34 -3.41
CA ALA A 220 -6.86 -6.80 -3.49
C ALA A 220 -7.84 -7.28 -4.57
N GLU A 221 -9.00 -6.64 -4.72
CA GLU A 221 -9.98 -6.92 -5.77
C GLU A 221 -9.43 -6.61 -7.16
N SER A 222 -8.79 -5.45 -7.33
CA SER A 222 -8.12 -5.07 -8.58
C SER A 222 -7.01 -6.04 -8.97
N TYR A 223 -6.20 -6.47 -8.00
CA TYR A 223 -5.20 -7.50 -8.23
C TYR A 223 -5.82 -8.83 -8.66
N ASN A 224 -6.89 -9.28 -7.98
CA ASN A 224 -7.55 -10.54 -8.32
C ASN A 224 -8.18 -10.50 -9.72
N ALA A 225 -8.79 -9.37 -10.11
CA ALA A 225 -9.32 -9.17 -11.46
C ALA A 225 -8.20 -9.24 -12.52
N MET A 226 -7.08 -8.58 -12.29
CA MET A 226 -5.90 -8.67 -13.17
C MET A 226 -5.35 -10.10 -13.24
N ALA A 227 -5.27 -10.80 -12.10
CA ALA A 227 -4.80 -12.18 -12.03
C ALA A 227 -5.71 -13.13 -12.82
N GLU A 228 -7.01 -12.94 -12.77
CA GLU A 228 -8.00 -13.69 -13.55
C GLU A 228 -7.82 -13.47 -15.06
N GLN A 229 -7.64 -12.23 -15.48
CA GLN A 229 -7.36 -11.91 -16.89
C GLN A 229 -6.08 -12.57 -17.39
N ILE A 230 -5.00 -12.52 -16.61
CA ILE A 230 -3.73 -13.13 -17.00
C ILE A 230 -3.86 -14.66 -17.06
N GLU A 231 -4.52 -15.29 -16.09
CA GLU A 231 -4.77 -16.74 -16.09
C GLU A 231 -5.61 -17.17 -17.31
N HIS A 232 -6.64 -16.39 -17.64
CA HIS A 232 -7.47 -16.62 -18.83
C HIS A 232 -6.64 -16.52 -20.12
N LEU A 233 -5.80 -15.48 -20.24
CA LEU A 233 -4.92 -15.29 -21.39
C LEU A 233 -3.91 -16.45 -21.53
N ASP A 234 -3.31 -16.89 -20.43
CA ASP A 234 -2.34 -18.01 -20.44
C ASP A 234 -3.01 -19.33 -20.84
N ARG A 235 -4.19 -19.63 -20.29
CA ARG A 235 -5.00 -20.78 -20.67
C ARG A 235 -5.36 -20.75 -22.16
N SER A 236 -5.85 -19.61 -22.64
CA SER A 236 -6.21 -19.41 -24.05
C SER A 236 -5.01 -19.63 -24.97
N ARG A 237 -3.84 -19.08 -24.58
CA ARG A 237 -2.57 -19.27 -25.31
C ARG A 237 -2.14 -20.72 -25.33
N SER A 238 -2.19 -21.40 -24.18
CA SER A 238 -1.81 -22.81 -24.07
C SER A 238 -2.73 -23.71 -24.90
N GLN A 239 -4.05 -23.45 -24.86
CA GLN A 239 -5.02 -24.15 -25.67
C GLN A 239 -4.78 -23.92 -27.18
N PHE A 240 -4.48 -22.68 -27.56
CA PHE A 240 -4.14 -22.33 -28.94
C PHE A 240 -2.92 -23.13 -29.45
N VAL A 241 -1.85 -23.19 -28.68
CA VAL A 241 -0.63 -23.95 -29.04
C VAL A 241 -0.94 -25.46 -29.13
N ALA A 242 -1.70 -25.99 -28.18
CA ALA A 242 -2.07 -27.41 -28.17
C ALA A 242 -2.93 -27.75 -29.41
N ASN A 243 -3.94 -26.94 -29.70
CA ASN A 243 -4.82 -27.17 -30.85
C ASN A 243 -4.06 -27.01 -32.18
N ALA A 244 -3.21 -25.97 -32.31
CA ALA A 244 -2.37 -25.78 -33.49
C ALA A 244 -1.45 -27.01 -33.74
N SER A 245 -0.80 -27.49 -32.66
CA SER A 245 0.06 -28.66 -32.75
C SER A 245 -0.69 -29.92 -33.21
N HIS A 246 -1.93 -30.07 -32.70
CA HIS A 246 -2.78 -31.21 -33.10
C HIS A 246 -3.23 -31.12 -34.56
N GLU A 247 -3.68 -29.94 -35.01
CA GLU A 247 -4.16 -29.73 -36.39
C GLU A 247 -3.03 -29.78 -37.43
N LEU A 248 -1.77 -29.50 -37.05
CA LEU A 248 -0.60 -29.68 -37.89
C LEU A 248 -0.12 -31.14 -37.94
N LYS A 249 -0.21 -31.87 -36.82
CA LYS A 249 0.30 -33.26 -36.74
C LYS A 249 -0.56 -34.25 -37.56
N THR A 250 -1.86 -34.02 -37.63
CA THR A 250 -2.79 -34.94 -38.32
C THR A 250 -2.51 -35.02 -39.82
N PRO A 251 -2.47 -33.93 -40.63
CA PRO A 251 -2.17 -34.00 -42.05
C PRO A 251 -0.77 -34.58 -42.31
N LEU A 252 0.22 -34.22 -41.47
CA LEU A 252 1.58 -34.78 -41.60
C LEU A 252 1.62 -36.29 -41.42
N ALA A 253 0.86 -36.83 -40.44
CA ALA A 253 0.76 -38.25 -40.25
C ALA A 253 0.06 -38.98 -41.40
N THR A 254 -1.00 -38.35 -41.97
CA THR A 254 -1.71 -38.90 -43.16
C THR A 254 -0.77 -38.95 -44.37
N MET A 255 -0.10 -37.84 -44.69
CA MET A 255 0.90 -37.80 -45.77
C MET A 255 1.97 -38.83 -45.59
N LYS A 256 2.52 -39.00 -44.38
CA LYS A 256 3.53 -40.00 -44.07
C LYS A 256 3.03 -41.41 -44.34
N LEU A 257 1.81 -41.74 -43.90
CA LEU A 257 1.19 -43.03 -44.11
C LEU A 257 0.99 -43.36 -45.60
N LEU A 258 0.51 -42.37 -46.38
CA LEU A 258 0.34 -42.53 -47.83
C LEU A 258 1.67 -42.74 -48.54
N LEU A 259 2.70 -41.99 -48.17
CA LEU A 259 4.07 -42.17 -48.69
C LEU A 259 4.68 -43.54 -48.32
N GLU A 260 4.50 -43.99 -47.07
CA GLU A 260 4.95 -45.29 -46.63
C GLU A 260 4.25 -46.41 -47.42
N ASN A 261 2.95 -46.35 -47.63
CA ASN A 261 2.21 -47.28 -48.46
C ASN A 261 2.76 -47.34 -49.89
N MET A 262 3.04 -46.16 -50.49
CA MET A 262 3.62 -46.07 -51.85
C MET A 262 5.04 -46.67 -51.90
N LEU A 263 5.85 -46.52 -50.85
CA LEU A 263 7.22 -47.03 -50.77
C LEU A 263 7.26 -48.58 -50.60
N TYR A 264 6.34 -49.12 -49.77
CA TYR A 264 6.33 -50.54 -49.46
C TYR A 264 5.51 -51.39 -50.41
N GLN A 265 4.77 -50.77 -51.36
CA GLN A 265 3.99 -51.45 -52.40
C GLN A 265 4.47 -51.04 -53.80
N PRO A 266 5.62 -51.56 -54.28
CA PRO A 266 6.18 -51.16 -55.56
C PRO A 266 5.28 -51.56 -56.74
N ASP A 267 4.47 -52.59 -56.64
CA ASP A 267 3.53 -53.09 -57.66
C ASP A 267 2.13 -52.46 -57.57
N MET A 268 1.98 -51.32 -56.86
CA MET A 268 0.73 -50.56 -56.71
C MET A 268 0.23 -50.14 -58.08
N PRO A 269 -1.09 -50.32 -58.39
CA PRO A 269 -1.71 -49.83 -59.63
C PRO A 269 -1.49 -48.32 -59.80
N GLN A 270 -1.30 -47.93 -61.06
CA GLN A 270 -0.94 -46.50 -61.35
C GLN A 270 -2.08 -45.52 -60.97
N GLU A 271 -3.31 -45.96 -61.11
CA GLU A 271 -4.51 -45.17 -60.67
C GLU A 271 -4.41 -44.88 -59.15
N LEU A 272 -4.18 -45.92 -58.32
CA LEU A 272 -4.11 -45.78 -56.86
C LEU A 272 -2.90 -44.92 -56.43
N ARG A 273 -1.77 -45.05 -57.15
CA ARG A 273 -0.61 -44.19 -56.92
C ARG A 273 -0.90 -42.71 -57.22
N THR A 274 -1.66 -42.47 -58.28
CA THR A 274 -2.09 -41.09 -58.63
C THR A 274 -3.05 -40.53 -57.60
N GLU A 275 -4.00 -41.36 -57.13
CA GLU A 275 -4.91 -40.96 -56.04
C GLU A 275 -4.15 -40.59 -54.76
N PHE A 276 -3.19 -41.42 -54.32
CA PHE A 276 -2.35 -41.09 -53.13
C PHE A 276 -1.53 -39.84 -53.32
N MET A 277 -1.02 -39.58 -54.53
CA MET A 277 -0.31 -38.33 -54.81
C MET A 277 -1.26 -37.10 -54.77
N GLN A 278 -2.49 -37.22 -55.22
CA GLN A 278 -3.51 -36.19 -55.14
C GLN A 278 -3.89 -35.95 -53.69
N ASP A 279 -4.09 -36.99 -52.89
CA ASP A 279 -4.40 -36.85 -51.48
C ASP A 279 -3.26 -36.18 -50.69
N ILE A 280 -1.99 -36.54 -51.01
CA ILE A 280 -0.83 -35.87 -50.41
C ILE A 280 -0.80 -34.39 -50.79
N ASN A 281 -1.08 -34.05 -52.06
CA ASN A 281 -1.11 -32.68 -52.50
C ASN A 281 -2.24 -31.90 -51.82
N HIS A 282 -3.42 -32.48 -51.65
CA HIS A 282 -4.52 -31.84 -50.89
C HIS A 282 -4.17 -31.61 -49.41
N GLU A 283 -3.45 -32.56 -48.76
CA GLU A 283 -3.00 -32.36 -47.37
C GLU A 283 -1.89 -31.28 -47.25
N ILE A 284 -1.04 -31.11 -48.27
CA ILE A 284 -0.05 -30.04 -48.34
C ILE A 284 -0.75 -28.69 -48.46
N ASP A 285 -1.73 -28.56 -49.35
CA ASP A 285 -2.51 -27.30 -49.50
C ASP A 285 -3.26 -26.95 -48.22
N ARG A 286 -3.88 -27.96 -47.59
CA ARG A 286 -4.53 -27.82 -46.30
C ARG A 286 -3.55 -27.34 -45.20
N LEU A 287 -2.38 -27.94 -45.09
CA LEU A 287 -1.34 -27.58 -44.14
C LEU A 287 -0.87 -26.14 -44.36
N SER A 288 -0.67 -25.74 -45.63
CA SER A 288 -0.31 -24.37 -46.00
C SER A 288 -1.38 -23.36 -45.58
N GLY A 289 -2.65 -23.70 -45.75
CA GLY A 289 -3.78 -22.89 -45.28
C GLY A 289 -3.76 -22.70 -43.76
N ILE A 290 -3.59 -23.80 -42.99
CA ILE A 290 -3.48 -23.75 -41.51
C ILE A 290 -2.35 -22.84 -41.07
N ILE A 291 -1.15 -22.97 -41.69
CA ILE A 291 0.01 -22.13 -41.36
C ILE A 291 -0.29 -20.66 -41.65
N THR A 292 -0.90 -20.34 -42.79
CA THR A 292 -1.27 -18.97 -43.15
C THR A 292 -2.27 -18.38 -42.18
N ASP A 293 -3.30 -19.13 -41.77
CA ASP A 293 -4.30 -18.73 -40.78
C ASP A 293 -3.65 -18.44 -39.41
N LEU A 294 -2.74 -19.34 -38.96
CA LEU A 294 -2.00 -19.18 -37.70
C LEU A 294 -1.10 -17.93 -37.73
N LEU A 295 -0.38 -17.68 -38.84
CA LEU A 295 0.45 -16.49 -39.00
C LEU A 295 -0.41 -15.23 -38.97
N THR A 296 -1.56 -15.23 -39.65
CA THR A 296 -2.51 -14.12 -39.65
C THR A 296 -2.99 -13.83 -38.22
N LEU A 297 -3.42 -14.84 -37.46
CA LEU A 297 -3.86 -14.65 -36.08
C LEU A 297 -2.75 -14.14 -35.14
N THR A 298 -1.51 -14.69 -35.27
CA THR A 298 -0.40 -14.24 -34.45
C THR A 298 0.03 -12.81 -34.71
N GLN A 299 -0.01 -12.38 -35.98
CA GLN A 299 0.26 -11.00 -36.38
C GLN A 299 -0.80 -10.03 -35.81
N MET A 300 -2.06 -10.44 -35.80
CA MET A 300 -3.16 -9.65 -35.22
C MET A 300 -3.05 -9.51 -33.69
N ASP A 301 -2.71 -10.60 -32.99
CA ASP A 301 -2.57 -10.59 -31.53
C ASP A 301 -1.42 -9.68 -31.04
N SER A 302 -0.38 -9.53 -31.84
CA SER A 302 0.78 -8.73 -31.47
C SER A 302 0.60 -7.22 -31.65
N HIS A 303 -0.56 -6.74 -32.14
CA HIS A 303 -0.81 -5.33 -32.52
C HIS A 303 0.29 -4.75 -33.44
N SER A 304 1.14 -5.61 -34.02
CA SER A 304 2.35 -5.21 -34.72
C SER A 304 2.12 -4.96 -36.23
N SER A 305 0.94 -5.27 -36.74
CA SER A 305 0.61 -5.02 -38.17
C SER A 305 -0.51 -3.98 -38.27
N PRO A 306 -0.17 -2.69 -38.42
CA PRO A 306 -1.20 -1.70 -38.69
C PRO A 306 -1.90 -2.05 -40.02
N LEU A 307 -3.21 -1.81 -40.09
CA LEU A 307 -3.96 -1.92 -41.34
C LEU A 307 -3.35 -1.01 -42.40
N ARG A 308 -3.19 -1.49 -43.60
CA ARG A 308 -2.87 -0.66 -44.75
C ARG A 308 -4.16 0.00 -45.26
N VAL A 309 -4.59 1.02 -44.54
CA VAL A 309 -5.86 1.70 -44.84
C VAL A 309 -5.73 2.46 -46.17
N THR A 310 -6.53 2.06 -47.11
CA THR A 310 -6.72 2.70 -48.40
C THR A 310 -8.19 2.80 -48.72
N LYS A 311 -8.60 3.61 -49.72
CA LYS A 311 -9.96 3.61 -50.21
C LYS A 311 -10.19 2.34 -51.02
N VAL A 312 -10.98 1.44 -50.55
CA VAL A 312 -11.28 0.13 -51.14
C VAL A 312 -12.67 0.17 -51.79
N ASP A 313 -12.78 -0.25 -53.03
CA ASP A 313 -14.04 -0.53 -53.69
C ASP A 313 -14.55 -1.91 -53.29
N LEU A 314 -15.53 -1.93 -52.37
CA LEU A 314 -16.06 -3.18 -51.83
C LEU A 314 -16.97 -3.90 -52.85
N SER A 315 -17.58 -3.17 -53.81
CA SER A 315 -18.37 -3.77 -54.85
C SER A 315 -17.47 -4.62 -55.78
N ALA A 316 -16.39 -4.06 -56.27
CA ALA A 316 -15.39 -4.79 -57.08
C ALA A 316 -14.77 -5.95 -56.30
N LEU A 317 -14.41 -5.75 -55.01
CA LEU A 317 -13.82 -6.78 -54.15
C LEU A 317 -14.79 -7.97 -53.92
N THR A 318 -16.08 -7.68 -53.78
CA THR A 318 -17.10 -8.73 -53.62
C THR A 318 -17.30 -9.49 -54.89
N GLU A 319 -17.36 -8.80 -56.06
CA GLU A 319 -17.46 -9.43 -57.38
C GLU A 319 -16.28 -10.37 -57.65
N GLU A 320 -15.05 -9.95 -57.37
CA GLU A 320 -13.84 -10.74 -57.49
C GLU A 320 -13.90 -12.01 -56.59
N THR A 321 -14.35 -11.85 -55.35
CA THR A 321 -14.49 -12.97 -54.40
C THR A 321 -15.53 -13.97 -54.90
N VAL A 322 -16.69 -13.52 -55.32
CA VAL A 322 -17.75 -14.37 -55.86
C VAL A 322 -17.29 -15.08 -57.12
N HIS A 323 -16.66 -14.38 -58.07
CA HIS A 323 -16.10 -14.99 -59.27
C HIS A 323 -15.07 -16.08 -59.00
N THR A 324 -14.19 -15.85 -58.04
CA THR A 324 -13.17 -16.84 -57.61
C THR A 324 -13.84 -18.10 -57.05
N LEU A 325 -14.88 -17.96 -56.23
CA LEU A 325 -15.55 -19.07 -55.55
C LEU A 325 -16.68 -19.71 -56.37
N GLN A 326 -17.09 -19.09 -57.50
CA GLN A 326 -18.11 -19.61 -58.42
C GLN A 326 -17.75 -21.02 -58.93
N ILE A 327 -16.48 -21.23 -59.32
CA ILE A 327 -15.99 -22.52 -59.80
C ILE A 327 -16.14 -23.62 -58.74
N ALA A 328 -15.83 -23.31 -57.50
CA ALA A 328 -15.94 -24.26 -56.38
C ALA A 328 -17.43 -24.61 -56.08
N ALA A 329 -18.33 -23.65 -56.16
CA ALA A 329 -19.74 -23.85 -56.00
C ALA A 329 -20.32 -24.74 -57.15
N GLU A 330 -19.93 -24.44 -58.41
CA GLU A 330 -20.37 -25.20 -59.60
C GLU A 330 -19.88 -26.65 -59.56
N GLN A 331 -18.66 -26.89 -59.10
CA GLN A 331 -18.14 -28.27 -58.92
C GLN A 331 -18.97 -29.10 -57.95
N LYS A 332 -19.60 -28.47 -56.97
CA LYS A 332 -20.53 -29.12 -56.04
C LYS A 332 -22.00 -29.06 -56.50
N GLY A 333 -22.28 -28.55 -57.68
CA GLY A 333 -23.66 -28.37 -58.20
C GLY A 333 -24.48 -27.35 -57.45
N GLN A 334 -23.83 -26.44 -56.71
CA GLN A 334 -24.49 -25.40 -55.93
C GLN A 334 -24.76 -24.15 -56.78
N THR A 335 -25.78 -23.38 -56.40
CA THR A 335 -26.06 -22.07 -57.00
C THR A 335 -25.56 -20.96 -56.12
N LEU A 336 -24.58 -20.20 -56.63
CA LEU A 336 -24.06 -19.01 -55.96
C LEU A 336 -24.60 -17.76 -56.64
N ALA A 337 -25.47 -17.03 -55.94
CA ALA A 337 -26.07 -15.77 -56.43
C ALA A 337 -25.45 -14.57 -55.69
N ALA A 338 -25.32 -13.44 -56.40
CA ALA A 338 -24.78 -12.21 -55.80
C ALA A 338 -25.72 -11.04 -56.04
N ASP A 339 -26.03 -10.30 -54.96
CA ASP A 339 -26.76 -9.01 -54.95
C ASP A 339 -25.82 -7.93 -54.44
N ILE A 340 -25.12 -7.28 -55.37
CA ILE A 340 -24.04 -6.35 -55.03
C ILE A 340 -24.45 -4.95 -55.43
N ALA A 341 -24.66 -4.08 -54.45
CA ALA A 341 -24.90 -2.66 -54.70
C ALA A 341 -23.65 -2.00 -55.28
N PRO A 342 -23.77 -1.23 -56.39
CA PRO A 342 -22.63 -0.66 -57.07
C PRO A 342 -22.01 0.52 -56.31
N GLY A 343 -20.71 0.72 -56.44
CA GLY A 343 -19.99 1.91 -55.99
C GLY A 343 -19.83 2.06 -54.49
N ILE A 344 -19.98 0.98 -53.71
CA ILE A 344 -19.74 0.98 -52.26
C ILE A 344 -18.23 1.02 -51.98
N THR A 345 -17.76 2.07 -51.32
CA THR A 345 -16.34 2.23 -50.94
C THR A 345 -16.20 2.38 -49.42
N LEU A 346 -15.09 1.85 -48.90
CA LEU A 346 -14.74 1.92 -47.47
C LEU A 346 -13.23 2.23 -47.33
N GLU A 347 -12.87 2.96 -46.30
CA GLU A 347 -11.45 3.07 -45.89
C GLU A 347 -11.05 1.83 -45.11
N GLY A 348 -10.16 1.01 -45.66
CA GLY A 348 -9.76 -0.25 -45.07
C GLY A 348 -8.59 -0.91 -45.78
N ASP A 349 -8.23 -2.10 -45.33
CA ASP A 349 -7.20 -2.95 -45.93
C ASP A 349 -7.87 -3.95 -46.89
N SER A 350 -7.65 -3.76 -48.20
CA SER A 350 -8.30 -4.58 -49.24
C SER A 350 -8.02 -6.07 -49.10
N GLY A 351 -6.75 -6.44 -48.77
CA GLY A 351 -6.40 -7.84 -48.57
C GLY A 351 -7.07 -8.49 -47.38
N LYS A 352 -7.22 -7.73 -46.29
CA LYS A 352 -7.91 -8.19 -45.08
C LYS A 352 -9.43 -8.30 -45.28
N LEU A 353 -10.04 -7.33 -45.98
CA LEU A 353 -11.46 -7.37 -46.32
C LEU A 353 -11.78 -8.50 -47.31
N MET A 354 -10.91 -8.74 -48.30
CA MET A 354 -11.04 -9.90 -49.18
C MET A 354 -11.02 -11.21 -48.39
N GLN A 355 -10.16 -11.34 -47.41
CA GLN A 355 -10.08 -12.51 -46.55
C GLN A 355 -11.38 -12.74 -45.74
N VAL A 356 -12.02 -11.66 -45.28
CA VAL A 356 -13.34 -11.74 -44.63
C VAL A 356 -14.39 -12.29 -45.57
N PHE A 357 -14.52 -11.70 -46.79
CA PHE A 357 -15.51 -12.08 -47.79
C PHE A 357 -15.28 -13.53 -48.24
N TYR A 358 -14.02 -13.88 -48.51
CA TYR A 358 -13.63 -15.22 -48.90
C TYR A 358 -14.02 -16.25 -47.81
N ASN A 359 -13.62 -16.03 -46.56
CA ASN A 359 -13.90 -16.99 -45.49
C ASN A 359 -15.37 -17.21 -45.22
N LEU A 360 -16.22 -16.17 -45.30
CA LEU A 360 -17.66 -16.30 -45.14
C LEU A 360 -18.29 -17.08 -46.29
N THR A 361 -17.92 -16.74 -47.53
CA THR A 361 -18.48 -17.38 -48.73
C THR A 361 -18.01 -18.81 -48.90
N ASP A 362 -16.71 -19.09 -48.60
CA ASP A 362 -16.14 -20.44 -48.61
C ASP A 362 -16.79 -21.35 -47.57
N ASN A 363 -17.07 -20.80 -46.37
CA ASN A 363 -17.82 -21.54 -45.35
C ASN A 363 -19.23 -21.90 -45.83
N ALA A 364 -19.97 -20.98 -46.47
CA ALA A 364 -21.25 -21.28 -47.02
C ALA A 364 -21.20 -22.42 -48.08
N ILE A 365 -20.18 -22.36 -48.98
CA ILE A 365 -19.96 -23.42 -49.95
C ILE A 365 -19.62 -24.77 -49.29
N LYS A 366 -18.82 -24.78 -48.24
CA LYS A 366 -18.44 -25.99 -47.52
C LYS A 366 -19.59 -26.68 -46.83
N TYR A 367 -20.51 -25.91 -46.23
CA TYR A 367 -21.56 -26.44 -45.37
C TYR A 367 -22.93 -26.54 -46.06
N THR A 368 -23.04 -26.08 -47.28
CA THR A 368 -24.22 -26.28 -48.14
C THR A 368 -24.11 -27.63 -48.89
N PRO A 369 -25.18 -28.46 -48.93
CA PRO A 369 -25.18 -29.71 -49.68
C PRO A 369 -25.18 -29.46 -51.20
N GLU A 370 -25.01 -30.55 -51.97
CA GLU A 370 -25.18 -30.51 -53.42
C GLU A 370 -26.57 -29.99 -53.80
N ASN A 371 -26.61 -29.18 -54.87
CA ASN A 371 -27.82 -28.48 -55.37
C ASN A 371 -28.42 -27.44 -54.39
N GLY A 372 -27.72 -27.03 -53.35
CA GLY A 372 -28.14 -25.97 -52.45
C GLY A 372 -27.87 -24.55 -53.00
N HIS A 373 -28.38 -23.55 -52.28
CA HIS A 373 -28.35 -22.17 -52.71
C HIS A 373 -27.57 -21.29 -51.73
N ILE A 374 -26.71 -20.45 -52.25
CA ILE A 374 -25.91 -19.50 -51.51
C ILE A 374 -26.15 -18.11 -52.11
N ALA A 375 -26.46 -17.12 -51.26
CA ALA A 375 -26.65 -15.75 -51.65
C ALA A 375 -25.67 -14.83 -50.94
N VAL A 376 -24.87 -14.10 -51.70
CA VAL A 376 -23.95 -13.05 -51.19
C VAL A 376 -24.58 -11.69 -51.43
N ARG A 377 -24.67 -10.88 -50.37
CA ARG A 377 -25.27 -9.55 -50.47
C ARG A 377 -24.30 -8.50 -49.94
N LEU A 378 -24.09 -7.43 -50.71
CA LEU A 378 -23.38 -6.23 -50.31
C LEU A 378 -24.33 -5.03 -50.43
N ALA A 379 -24.61 -4.34 -49.33
CA ALA A 379 -25.52 -3.21 -49.31
C ALA A 379 -25.01 -2.10 -48.38
N GLN A 380 -25.39 -0.87 -48.68
CA GLN A 380 -25.13 0.25 -47.76
C GLN A 380 -26.29 0.33 -46.76
N SER A 381 -25.96 0.42 -45.46
CA SER A 381 -26.93 0.55 -44.37
C SER A 381 -26.61 1.80 -43.57
N GLY A 382 -27.12 2.95 -43.99
CA GLY A 382 -26.79 4.25 -43.38
C GLY A 382 -25.30 4.61 -43.57
N ALA A 383 -24.58 4.80 -42.48
CA ALA A 383 -23.12 5.06 -42.50
C ALA A 383 -22.28 3.77 -42.56
N ASN A 384 -22.92 2.59 -42.43
CA ASN A 384 -22.24 1.31 -42.43
C ASN A 384 -22.41 0.56 -43.74
N VAL A 385 -21.55 -0.41 -43.98
CA VAL A 385 -21.70 -1.36 -45.10
C VAL A 385 -22.06 -2.72 -44.51
N LEU A 386 -23.04 -3.38 -45.09
CA LEU A 386 -23.45 -4.73 -44.77
C LEU A 386 -22.97 -5.69 -45.86
N PHE A 387 -22.12 -6.62 -45.47
CA PHE A 387 -21.79 -7.81 -46.24
C PHE A 387 -22.46 -9.02 -45.56
N ALA A 388 -23.31 -9.74 -46.26
CA ALA A 388 -24.03 -10.88 -45.74
C ALA A 388 -23.94 -12.08 -46.71
N VAL A 389 -23.74 -13.25 -46.16
CA VAL A 389 -23.80 -14.52 -46.89
C VAL A 389 -24.93 -15.35 -46.26
N THR A 390 -25.84 -15.81 -47.09
CA THR A 390 -26.97 -16.64 -46.66
C THR A 390 -26.90 -17.96 -47.43
N ASP A 391 -27.01 -19.06 -46.69
CA ASP A 391 -27.02 -20.42 -47.25
C ASP A 391 -28.23 -21.20 -46.74
N ASP A 392 -28.64 -22.22 -47.50
CA ASP A 392 -29.65 -23.20 -47.12
C ASP A 392 -29.00 -24.54 -46.65
N GLY A 393 -27.82 -24.44 -46.07
CA GLY A 393 -27.01 -25.54 -45.58
C GLY A 393 -27.56 -26.21 -44.32
N ILE A 394 -26.68 -26.95 -43.65
CA ILE A 394 -27.02 -27.74 -42.45
C ILE A 394 -27.43 -26.90 -41.24
N GLY A 395 -27.19 -25.58 -41.29
CA GLY A 395 -27.39 -24.67 -40.16
C GLY A 395 -26.44 -24.88 -39.01
N ILE A 396 -26.60 -24.05 -37.97
CA ILE A 396 -25.76 -24.08 -36.74
C ILE A 396 -26.70 -24.20 -35.54
N PRO A 397 -26.54 -25.26 -34.71
CA PRO A 397 -27.31 -25.42 -33.48
C PRO A 397 -27.22 -24.19 -32.59
N GLU A 398 -28.29 -23.83 -31.90
CA GLU A 398 -28.35 -22.61 -31.08
C GLU A 398 -27.31 -22.57 -29.98
N GLU A 399 -26.99 -23.72 -29.39
CA GLU A 399 -25.96 -23.88 -28.36
C GLU A 399 -24.53 -23.56 -28.87
N ASP A 400 -24.25 -23.88 -30.15
CA ASP A 400 -22.95 -23.70 -30.78
C ASP A 400 -22.74 -22.28 -31.31
N GLN A 401 -23.82 -21.50 -31.61
CA GLN A 401 -23.74 -20.17 -32.21
C GLN A 401 -22.87 -19.19 -31.40
N LYS A 402 -22.80 -19.35 -30.08
CA LYS A 402 -21.97 -18.52 -29.18
C LYS A 402 -20.47 -18.81 -29.36
N HIS A 403 -20.15 -20.00 -29.82
CA HIS A 403 -18.77 -20.53 -29.84
C HIS A 403 -18.14 -20.55 -31.24
N ILE A 404 -18.92 -20.38 -32.31
CA ILE A 404 -18.41 -20.47 -33.68
C ILE A 404 -17.30 -19.50 -34.04
N PHE A 405 -17.18 -18.39 -33.30
CA PHE A 405 -16.09 -17.41 -33.45
C PHE A 405 -14.86 -17.69 -32.56
N GLU A 406 -14.91 -18.78 -31.76
CA GLU A 406 -13.74 -19.20 -30.99
C GLU A 406 -12.74 -19.92 -31.91
N ARG A 407 -11.46 -19.77 -31.60
CA ARG A 407 -10.38 -20.37 -32.39
C ARG A 407 -10.43 -21.91 -32.29
N PHE A 408 -10.33 -22.60 -33.42
CA PHE A 408 -10.42 -24.06 -33.54
C PHE A 408 -11.76 -24.66 -33.13
N TYR A 409 -12.80 -23.85 -32.94
CA TYR A 409 -14.13 -24.35 -32.62
C TYR A 409 -14.77 -24.97 -33.86
N ARG A 410 -15.43 -26.10 -33.68
CA ARG A 410 -16.13 -26.85 -34.73
C ARG A 410 -17.30 -27.59 -34.10
N VAL A 411 -18.48 -27.45 -34.67
CA VAL A 411 -19.72 -28.10 -34.23
C VAL A 411 -19.59 -29.63 -34.30
N ASP A 412 -19.05 -30.16 -35.42
CA ASP A 412 -18.78 -31.59 -35.61
C ASP A 412 -17.37 -31.83 -36.12
N LYS A 413 -16.52 -32.37 -35.22
CA LYS A 413 -15.09 -32.66 -35.51
C LYS A 413 -14.89 -33.73 -36.55
N ALA A 414 -15.81 -34.73 -36.67
CA ALA A 414 -15.68 -35.85 -37.60
C ALA A 414 -16.02 -35.40 -39.03
N ARG A 415 -17.17 -34.76 -39.21
CA ARG A 415 -17.67 -34.32 -40.51
C ARG A 415 -16.82 -33.19 -41.10
N SER A 416 -16.38 -32.25 -40.27
CA SER A 416 -15.57 -31.12 -40.75
C SER A 416 -14.11 -31.50 -41.08
N ARG A 417 -13.62 -32.70 -40.73
CA ARG A 417 -12.34 -33.20 -41.28
C ARG A 417 -12.49 -33.54 -42.76
N ALA A 418 -13.59 -34.11 -43.18
CA ALA A 418 -13.87 -34.42 -44.57
C ALA A 418 -14.02 -33.15 -45.45
N THR A 419 -14.49 -32.03 -44.87
CA THR A 419 -14.66 -30.74 -45.58
C THR A 419 -13.45 -29.80 -45.45
N GLY A 420 -12.36 -30.23 -44.83
CA GLY A 420 -11.09 -29.48 -44.74
C GLY A 420 -11.14 -28.21 -43.86
N GLY A 421 -12.14 -28.02 -42.99
CA GLY A 421 -12.26 -26.86 -42.13
C GLY A 421 -11.21 -26.83 -41.00
N THR A 422 -10.52 -25.71 -40.79
CA THR A 422 -9.52 -25.50 -39.74
C THR A 422 -10.12 -25.04 -38.41
N GLY A 423 -11.34 -24.50 -38.41
CA GLY A 423 -11.99 -23.81 -37.29
C GLY A 423 -11.35 -22.44 -36.96
N LEU A 424 -10.52 -21.91 -37.87
CA LEU A 424 -9.88 -20.60 -37.70
C LEU A 424 -10.56 -19.50 -38.50
N GLY A 425 -11.22 -19.82 -39.62
CA GLY A 425 -11.75 -18.85 -40.55
C GLY A 425 -12.72 -17.85 -39.93
N LEU A 426 -13.75 -18.29 -39.17
CA LEU A 426 -14.69 -17.38 -38.51
C LEU A 426 -14.04 -16.53 -37.40
N SER A 427 -13.05 -17.06 -36.69
CA SER A 427 -12.30 -16.28 -35.71
C SER A 427 -11.45 -15.18 -36.36
N ILE A 428 -10.91 -15.45 -37.55
CA ILE A 428 -10.21 -14.46 -38.38
C ILE A 428 -11.20 -13.38 -38.87
N VAL A 429 -12.39 -13.78 -39.34
CA VAL A 429 -13.45 -12.86 -39.77
C VAL A 429 -13.80 -11.91 -38.66
N ARG A 430 -14.12 -12.39 -37.46
CA ARG A 430 -14.44 -11.58 -36.28
C ARG A 430 -13.34 -10.56 -35.94
N GLN A 431 -12.09 -11.01 -35.94
CA GLN A 431 -10.96 -10.14 -35.60
C GLN A 431 -10.69 -9.08 -36.67
N LEU A 432 -10.77 -9.44 -37.96
CA LEU A 432 -10.60 -8.51 -39.07
C LEU A 432 -11.76 -7.49 -39.14
N ALA A 433 -13.00 -7.92 -38.91
CA ALA A 433 -14.14 -7.01 -38.83
C ALA A 433 -13.94 -5.99 -37.69
N ALA A 434 -13.55 -6.45 -36.50
CA ALA A 434 -13.28 -5.60 -35.36
C ALA A 434 -12.14 -4.60 -35.62
N MET A 435 -11.06 -5.01 -36.32
CA MET A 435 -9.95 -4.11 -36.73
C MET A 435 -10.41 -2.99 -37.67
N HIS A 436 -11.48 -3.21 -38.46
CA HIS A 436 -12.09 -2.21 -39.33
C HIS A 436 -13.25 -1.44 -38.67
N GLY A 437 -13.45 -1.61 -37.33
CA GLY A 437 -14.53 -0.97 -36.58
C GLY A 437 -15.91 -1.59 -36.82
N GLY A 438 -15.97 -2.78 -37.45
CA GLY A 438 -17.18 -3.56 -37.68
C GLY A 438 -17.50 -4.53 -36.53
N THR A 439 -18.65 -5.18 -36.63
CA THR A 439 -19.14 -6.18 -35.67
C THR A 439 -19.45 -7.49 -36.37
#